data_d0c1cfe84c7ce056fbc4b55d9b3672da
#
_entry.id   d0c1cfe84c7ce056fbc4b55d9b3672da
#
_cell.length_a   1.000
_cell.length_b   1.000
_cell.length_c   1.000
_cell.angle_alpha   90.00
_cell.angle_beta   90.00
_cell.angle_gamma   90.00
#
_symmetry.space_group_name_H-M   'P 1'
#
loop_
_entity.id
_entity.type
_entity.pdbx_description
1 polymer ?
#
loop_
_entity_poly.entity_id
_entity_poly.type
_entity_poly.pdbx_seq_one_letter_code
_entity_poly.pdbx_strand_id
1 'polypeptide(L)'
;MFFAIALAAFTLSALTDVHQGDIACVAVLATLAEKQRTGIAPAEAPDVRQSGKRWAGIVGNRVTTQSGQPRELIAVAMAEAAKAEFQRPSDLARTNACAVQMTAELARADSIDTALPRPVTSK
;
A
#
# COMPACT_ATOMS: atom_id res chain seq x y z
N MET A 1 -21.78 14.75 -18.40
CA MET A 1 -20.91 13.56 -18.47
C MET A 1 -19.43 13.89 -18.37
N PHE A 2 -19.02 15.05 -18.77
CA PHE A 2 -17.61 15.44 -18.67
C PHE A 2 -17.14 15.67 -17.23
N PHE A 3 -18.05 15.94 -16.31
CA PHE A 3 -17.69 16.22 -14.92
C PHE A 3 -17.13 15.04 -14.16
N ALA A 4 -17.56 13.81 -14.47
CA ALA A 4 -17.08 12.61 -13.78
C ALA A 4 -15.60 12.32 -14.09
N ILE A 5 -15.19 12.55 -15.33
CA ILE A 5 -13.80 12.34 -15.76
C ILE A 5 -12.89 13.39 -15.13
N ALA A 6 -13.36 14.64 -15.08
CA ALA A 6 -12.59 15.73 -14.48
C ALA A 6 -12.36 15.51 -12.99
N LEU A 7 -13.36 14.96 -12.28
CA LEU A 7 -13.22 14.65 -10.84
C LEU A 7 -12.18 13.58 -10.57
N ALA A 8 -12.15 12.52 -11.38
CA ALA A 8 -11.17 11.46 -11.22
C ALA A 8 -9.74 11.98 -11.45
N ALA A 9 -9.53 12.79 -12.49
CA ALA A 9 -8.23 13.39 -12.77
C ALA A 9 -7.80 14.34 -11.67
N PHE A 10 -8.72 15.10 -11.11
CA PHE A 10 -8.45 16.03 -10.01
C PHE A 10 -7.99 15.29 -8.75
N THR A 11 -8.63 14.17 -8.43
CA THR A 11 -8.27 13.38 -7.26
C THR A 11 -6.84 12.86 -7.35
N LEU A 12 -6.43 12.35 -8.52
CA LEU A 12 -5.07 11.87 -8.72
C LEU A 12 -4.04 13.00 -8.61
N SER A 13 -4.35 14.19 -9.13
CA SER A 13 -3.43 15.32 -9.06
C SER A 13 -3.30 15.92 -7.67
N ALA A 14 -4.21 15.58 -6.73
CA ALA A 14 -4.13 16.05 -5.36
C ALA A 14 -3.11 15.25 -4.52
N LEU A 15 -2.62 14.12 -5.01
CA LEU A 15 -1.64 13.29 -4.30
C LEU A 15 -0.23 13.66 -4.74
N THR A 16 0.71 13.69 -3.79
CA THR A 16 2.10 13.95 -4.10
C THR A 16 2.73 12.74 -4.80
N ASP A 17 3.89 12.94 -5.40
CA ASP A 17 4.65 11.85 -6.02
C ASP A 17 4.99 10.77 -5.00
N VAL A 18 5.31 11.16 -3.76
CA VAL A 18 5.60 10.21 -2.68
C VAL A 18 4.37 9.36 -2.39
N HIS A 19 3.19 9.99 -2.26
CA HIS A 19 1.95 9.25 -2.00
C HIS A 19 1.60 8.31 -3.15
N GLN A 20 1.78 8.75 -4.39
CA GLN A 20 1.53 7.91 -5.56
C GLN A 20 2.48 6.72 -5.61
N GLY A 21 3.75 6.96 -5.27
CA GLY A 21 4.75 5.89 -5.20
C GLY A 21 4.43 4.86 -4.12
N ASP A 22 4.00 5.33 -2.95
CA ASP A 22 3.61 4.44 -1.85
C ASP A 22 2.40 3.59 -2.24
N ILE A 23 1.40 4.21 -2.86
CA ILE A 23 0.21 3.50 -3.34
C ILE A 23 0.59 2.47 -4.39
N ALA A 24 1.50 2.82 -5.30
CA ALA A 24 1.98 1.90 -6.33
C ALA A 24 2.67 0.68 -5.72
N CYS A 25 3.51 0.88 -4.71
CA CYS A 25 4.17 -0.24 -4.02
C CYS A 25 3.19 -1.11 -3.25
N VAL A 26 2.19 -0.51 -2.59
CA VAL A 26 1.13 -1.28 -1.94
C VAL A 26 0.41 -2.14 -2.99
N ALA A 27 0.13 -1.59 -4.16
CA ALA A 27 -0.52 -2.33 -5.25
C ALA A 27 0.34 -3.50 -5.73
N VAL A 28 1.65 -3.29 -5.88
CA VAL A 28 2.59 -4.36 -6.27
C VAL A 28 2.52 -5.51 -5.27
N LEU A 29 2.58 -5.20 -3.98
CA LEU A 29 2.59 -6.25 -2.95
C LEU A 29 1.22 -6.87 -2.75
N ALA A 30 0.13 -6.13 -2.93
CA ALA A 30 -1.22 -6.69 -2.90
C ALA A 30 -1.42 -7.69 -4.03
N THR A 31 -0.90 -7.39 -5.21
CA THR A 31 -0.97 -8.29 -6.35
C THR A 31 -0.15 -9.57 -6.08
N LEU A 32 1.04 -9.42 -5.51
CA LEU A 32 1.87 -10.56 -5.13
C LEU A 32 1.16 -11.42 -4.09
N ALA A 33 0.59 -10.78 -3.06
CA ALA A 33 -0.13 -11.49 -2.01
C ALA A 33 -1.28 -12.33 -2.59
N GLU A 34 -2.03 -11.78 -3.53
CA GLU A 34 -3.11 -12.51 -4.19
C GLU A 34 -2.59 -13.69 -4.99
N LYS A 35 -1.49 -13.52 -5.70
CA LYS A 35 -0.85 -14.62 -6.42
C LYS A 35 -0.35 -15.70 -5.49
N GLN A 36 0.17 -15.31 -4.31
CA GLN A 36 0.60 -16.26 -3.28
C GLN A 36 -0.58 -17.03 -2.72
N ARG A 37 -1.69 -16.34 -2.48
CA ARG A 37 -2.90 -16.96 -1.96
C ARG A 37 -3.44 -18.01 -2.93
N THR A 38 -3.32 -17.76 -4.24
CA THR A 38 -3.83 -18.67 -5.27
C THR A 38 -2.78 -19.66 -5.78
N GLY A 39 -1.58 -19.63 -5.26
CA GLY A 39 -0.53 -20.59 -5.59
C GLY A 39 0.17 -20.39 -6.92
N ILE A 40 0.07 -19.19 -7.50
CA ILE A 40 0.67 -18.88 -8.80
C ILE A 40 1.84 -17.88 -8.70
N ALA A 41 2.25 -17.53 -7.48
CA ALA A 41 3.37 -16.62 -7.29
C ALA A 41 4.71 -17.32 -7.56
N PRO A 42 5.74 -16.56 -8.00
CA PRO A 42 7.09 -17.11 -8.10
C PRO A 42 7.58 -17.59 -6.73
N ALA A 43 8.27 -18.74 -6.73
CA ALA A 43 8.75 -19.34 -5.48
C ALA A 43 9.79 -18.47 -4.78
N GLU A 44 10.57 -17.71 -5.53
CA GLU A 44 11.63 -16.85 -5.00
C GLU A 44 11.10 -15.53 -4.43
N ALA A 45 9.81 -15.20 -4.63
CA ALA A 45 9.25 -13.98 -4.10
C ALA A 45 9.05 -14.09 -2.58
N PRO A 46 9.28 -12.98 -1.84
CA PRO A 46 9.05 -13.00 -0.39
C PRO A 46 7.57 -13.18 -0.07
N ASP A 47 7.25 -13.85 1.04
CA ASP A 47 5.87 -14.01 1.48
C ASP A 47 5.36 -12.69 2.04
N VAL A 48 4.38 -12.10 1.38
CA VAL A 48 3.83 -10.79 1.76
C VAL A 48 2.35 -10.86 2.12
N ARG A 49 1.81 -12.05 2.32
CA ARG A 49 0.35 -12.20 2.51
C ARG A 49 -0.15 -11.45 3.75
N GLN A 50 0.58 -11.50 4.86
CA GLN A 50 0.18 -10.79 6.08
C GLN A 50 0.85 -9.43 6.20
N SER A 51 2.15 -9.35 5.96
CA SER A 51 2.88 -8.09 6.05
C SER A 51 2.38 -7.05 5.06
N GLY A 52 2.02 -7.46 3.85
CA GLY A 52 1.48 -6.56 2.84
C GLY A 52 0.17 -5.93 3.28
N LYS A 53 -0.70 -6.72 3.91
CA LYS A 53 -1.97 -6.23 4.43
C LYS A 53 -1.76 -5.19 5.54
N ARG A 54 -0.86 -5.48 6.46
CA ARG A 54 -0.52 -4.54 7.54
C ARG A 54 0.06 -3.24 7.00
N TRP A 55 0.98 -3.35 6.05
CA TRP A 55 1.60 -2.18 5.46
C TRP A 55 0.60 -1.34 4.65
N ALA A 56 -0.31 -1.99 3.93
CA ALA A 56 -1.37 -1.28 3.22
C ALA A 56 -2.20 -0.40 4.16
N GLY A 57 -2.49 -0.89 5.35
CA GLY A 57 -3.18 -0.09 6.37
C GLY A 57 -2.37 1.11 6.81
N ILE A 58 -1.08 0.93 7.03
CA ILE A 58 -0.17 2.02 7.43
C ILE A 58 -0.10 3.09 6.33
N VAL A 59 0.11 2.67 5.08
CA VAL A 59 0.19 3.59 3.95
C VAL A 59 -1.15 4.31 3.75
N GLY A 60 -2.26 3.58 3.81
CA GLY A 60 -3.58 4.18 3.65
C GLY A 60 -3.84 5.27 4.69
N ASN A 61 -3.51 5.01 5.95
CA ASN A 61 -3.65 6.00 7.00
C ASN A 61 -2.74 7.20 6.79
N ARG A 62 -1.49 6.97 6.42
CA ARG A 62 -0.53 8.03 6.17
C ARG A 62 -0.98 8.93 5.03
N VAL A 63 -1.37 8.34 3.91
CA VAL A 63 -1.80 9.10 2.74
C VAL A 63 -3.08 9.89 3.04
N THR A 64 -4.03 9.27 3.73
CA THR A 64 -5.27 9.94 4.14
C THR A 64 -4.96 11.16 5.00
N THR A 65 -4.11 10.98 6.02
CA THR A 65 -3.77 12.04 6.97
C THR A 65 -2.99 13.17 6.28
N GLN A 66 -2.00 12.82 5.48
CA GLN A 66 -1.10 13.82 4.89
C GLN A 66 -1.72 14.55 3.70
N SER A 67 -2.58 13.87 2.95
CA SER A 67 -3.20 14.48 1.76
C SER A 67 -4.46 15.28 2.11
N GLY A 68 -5.07 15.00 3.25
CA GLY A 68 -6.35 15.59 3.60
C GLY A 68 -7.52 15.07 2.77
N GLN A 69 -7.30 14.07 1.93
CA GLN A 69 -8.34 13.49 1.11
C GLN A 69 -9.19 12.50 1.92
N PRO A 70 -10.48 12.34 1.58
CA PRO A 70 -11.31 11.36 2.27
C PRO A 70 -10.74 9.94 2.15
N ARG A 71 -10.91 9.15 3.20
CA ARG A 71 -10.45 7.76 3.23
C ARG A 71 -11.00 6.94 2.07
N GLU A 72 -12.25 7.20 1.68
CA GLU A 72 -12.89 6.48 0.58
C GLU A 72 -12.19 6.72 -0.75
N LEU A 73 -11.72 7.93 -0.98
CA LEU A 73 -10.99 8.26 -2.21
C LEU A 73 -9.63 7.59 -2.24
N ILE A 74 -8.95 7.51 -1.08
CA ILE A 74 -7.68 6.80 -1.00
C ILE A 74 -7.89 5.31 -1.25
N ALA A 75 -8.96 4.72 -0.68
CA ALA A 75 -9.27 3.32 -0.91
C ALA A 75 -9.53 3.04 -2.39
N VAL A 76 -10.25 3.93 -3.09
CA VAL A 76 -10.47 3.80 -4.53
C VAL A 76 -9.15 3.89 -5.29
N ALA A 77 -8.29 4.84 -4.93
CA ALA A 77 -6.98 4.98 -5.59
C ALA A 77 -6.14 3.72 -5.43
N MET A 78 -6.15 3.11 -4.25
CA MET A 78 -5.41 1.88 -3.98
C MET A 78 -5.99 0.71 -4.78
N ALA A 79 -7.31 0.60 -4.86
CA ALA A 79 -7.96 -0.46 -5.62
C ALA A 79 -7.68 -0.34 -7.12
N GLU A 80 -7.72 0.88 -7.65
CA GLU A 80 -7.42 1.13 -9.07
C GLU A 80 -5.95 0.81 -9.37
N ALA A 81 -5.04 1.17 -8.47
CA ALA A 81 -3.63 0.86 -8.63
C ALA A 81 -3.39 -0.65 -8.63
N ALA A 82 -4.05 -1.38 -7.74
CA ALA A 82 -3.94 -2.84 -7.67
C ALA A 82 -4.47 -3.50 -8.95
N LYS A 83 -5.59 -3.00 -9.46
CA LYS A 83 -6.17 -3.50 -10.71
C LYS A 83 -5.21 -3.29 -11.88
N ALA A 84 -4.62 -2.11 -11.99
CA ALA A 84 -3.66 -1.82 -13.04
C ALA A 84 -2.43 -2.71 -12.91
N GLU A 85 -1.95 -2.90 -11.68
CA GLU A 85 -0.76 -3.73 -11.43
C GLU A 85 -1.01 -5.19 -11.78
N PHE A 86 -2.20 -5.71 -11.50
CA PHE A 86 -2.54 -7.10 -11.81
C PHE A 86 -2.47 -7.38 -13.30
N GLN A 87 -2.68 -6.38 -14.15
CA GLN A 87 -2.63 -6.51 -15.60
C GLN A 87 -1.22 -6.35 -16.17
N ARG A 88 -0.24 -5.97 -15.35
CA ARG A 88 1.14 -5.78 -15.80
C ARG A 88 1.90 -7.10 -15.78
N PRO A 89 2.92 -7.24 -16.65
CA PRO A 89 3.85 -8.37 -16.55
C PRO A 89 4.56 -8.35 -15.19
N SER A 90 4.87 -9.54 -14.67
CA SER A 90 5.60 -9.65 -13.41
C SER A 90 6.99 -9.04 -13.53
N ASP A 91 7.37 -8.26 -12.51
CA ASP A 91 8.69 -7.62 -12.42
C ASP A 91 9.23 -7.88 -11.02
N LEU A 92 10.10 -8.88 -10.91
CA LEU A 92 10.63 -9.31 -9.62
C LEU A 92 11.50 -8.22 -8.98
N ALA A 93 12.26 -7.47 -9.76
CA ALA A 93 13.09 -6.39 -9.23
C ALA A 93 12.23 -5.31 -8.59
N ARG A 94 11.13 -4.92 -9.24
CA ARG A 94 10.20 -3.94 -8.71
C ARG A 94 9.51 -4.46 -7.46
N THR A 95 9.09 -5.72 -7.49
CA THR A 95 8.47 -6.38 -6.35
C THR A 95 9.41 -6.40 -5.15
N ASN A 96 10.65 -6.77 -5.36
CA ASN A 96 11.65 -6.81 -4.29
C ASN A 96 11.93 -5.43 -3.73
N ALA A 97 12.01 -4.40 -4.57
CA ALA A 97 12.22 -3.03 -4.10
C ALA A 97 11.06 -2.57 -3.20
N CYS A 98 9.82 -2.87 -3.58
CA CYS A 98 8.66 -2.54 -2.76
C CYS A 98 8.65 -3.35 -1.46
N ALA A 99 9.06 -4.62 -1.48
CA ALA A 99 9.13 -5.45 -0.29
C ALA A 99 10.19 -4.94 0.69
N VAL A 100 11.34 -4.45 0.19
CA VAL A 100 12.38 -3.83 1.03
C VAL A 100 11.83 -2.59 1.71
N GLN A 101 11.14 -1.74 0.98
CA GLN A 101 10.51 -0.54 1.55
C GLN A 101 9.51 -0.91 2.64
N MET A 102 8.64 -1.86 2.36
CA MET A 102 7.66 -2.34 3.33
C MET A 102 8.33 -2.86 4.60
N THR A 103 9.32 -3.72 4.45
CA THR A 103 10.03 -4.32 5.59
C THR A 103 10.68 -3.25 6.46
N ALA A 104 11.31 -2.26 5.85
CA ALA A 104 11.94 -1.16 6.58
C ALA A 104 10.90 -0.33 7.35
N GLU A 105 9.77 -0.04 6.73
CA GLU A 105 8.72 0.75 7.38
C GLU A 105 8.03 -0.01 8.49
N LEU A 106 7.80 -1.31 8.31
CA LEU A 106 7.22 -2.14 9.38
C LEU A 106 8.16 -2.24 10.58
N ALA A 107 9.46 -2.40 10.33
CA ALA A 107 10.45 -2.42 11.40
C ALA A 107 10.47 -1.10 12.17
N ARG A 108 10.36 0.02 11.45
CA ARG A 108 10.31 1.34 12.07
C ARG A 108 9.05 1.53 12.90
N ALA A 109 7.91 1.07 12.40
CA ALA A 109 6.65 1.12 13.14
C ALA A 109 6.72 0.28 14.43
N ASP A 110 7.32 -0.90 14.35
CA ASP A 110 7.49 -1.76 15.52
C ASP A 110 8.42 -1.12 16.55
N SER A 111 9.48 -0.43 16.12
CA SER A 111 10.38 0.30 17.01
C SER A 111 9.65 1.42 17.74
N ILE A 112 8.80 2.17 17.05
CA ILE A 112 8.03 3.23 17.66
C ILE A 112 7.06 2.67 18.69
N ASP A 113 6.35 1.59 18.37
CA ASP A 113 5.43 0.92 19.29
C ASP A 113 6.14 0.46 20.55
N THR A 114 7.34 -0.08 20.40
CA THR A 114 8.15 -0.56 21.53
C THR A 114 8.63 0.60 22.40
N ALA A 115 8.97 1.73 21.78
CA ALA A 115 9.49 2.90 22.48
C ALA A 115 8.40 3.70 23.20
N LEU A 116 7.15 3.62 22.76
CA LEU A 116 6.05 4.35 23.38
C LEU A 116 5.62 3.68 24.67
N PRO A 117 5.29 4.46 25.73
CA PRO A 117 4.74 3.87 26.95
C PRO A 117 3.42 3.20 26.61
N ARG A 118 3.29 1.95 27.01
CA ARG A 118 2.03 1.25 26.82
C ARG A 118 0.99 1.80 27.79
N PRO A 119 -0.25 1.98 27.32
CA PRO A 119 -1.30 2.38 28.26
C PRO A 119 -1.44 1.30 29.33
N VAL A 120 -1.49 1.75 30.57
CA VAL A 120 -1.69 0.83 31.69
C VAL A 120 -3.10 0.31 31.61
N THR A 121 -3.24 -0.92 31.13
CA THR A 121 -4.51 -1.59 31.20
C THR A 121 -4.66 -2.10 32.60
N SER A 122 -5.30 -1.32 33.40
CA SER A 122 -5.59 -1.76 34.76
C SER A 122 -6.57 -2.91 34.72
N LYS A 123 -6.24 -3.91 35.43
CA LYS A 123 -7.09 -5.08 35.49
C LYS A 123 -7.02 -5.66 36.80
#